data_8a5d809ffa024cb80a9cdc4f7523df12
#
_entry.id   8a5d809ffa024cb80a9cdc4f7523df12
#
_cell.length_a   1.000
_cell.length_b   1.000
_cell.length_c   1.000
_cell.angle_alpha   90.00
_cell.angle_beta   90.00
_cell.angle_gamma   90.00
#
_symmetry.space_group_name_H-M   'P 1'
#
loop_
_entity.id
_entity.type
_entity.pdbx_description
1 polymer ?
#
loop_
_entity_poly.entity_id
_entity_poly.type
_entity_poly.pdbx_seq_one_letter_code
_entity_poly.pdbx_strand_id
1 'polypeptide(L)'
;MLEERPSQFRVCYRNQIIIMEGGAAHGVTGGEEEFLVSDGHSTFSLTIEKVYSFYSEMKSSIGIPWPFEDRIVTAFQKVSGEKARLRLYIFPDANGRDVILSKLSEIQHLFSCMNTEEEASLVLQLNAQGRVYFTVTDPRVTRHGLFKLDQDIPLDNLESVIRAAQHYHWHLLRENPDFSFSNNTRLDSKVTLDFYKLRQTGIFVESIGCPIKKAIVGQDVIVKVVADNTTWYGIELKNKTNKPFYPYLFFFDNSDLSIRE
;
A
#
# COMPACT_ATOMS: atom_id res chain seq x y z
N MET A 1 -18.61 -6.30 -3.08
CA MET A 1 -17.97 -5.49 -2.03
C MET A 1 -17.04 -6.43 -1.29
N LEU A 2 -15.73 -6.31 -1.49
CA LEU A 2 -14.77 -7.02 -0.65
C LEU A 2 -14.75 -6.25 0.67
N GLU A 3 -15.23 -6.87 1.75
CA GLU A 3 -15.00 -6.35 3.09
C GLU A 3 -13.48 -6.28 3.29
N GLU A 4 -12.94 -5.08 3.41
CA GLU A 4 -11.56 -4.88 3.85
C GLU A 4 -11.42 -5.52 5.24
N ARG A 5 -10.80 -6.69 5.28
CA ARG A 5 -10.41 -7.26 6.56
C ARG A 5 -9.25 -6.42 7.07
N PRO A 6 -9.34 -5.89 8.29
CA PRO A 6 -8.21 -5.17 8.88
C PRO A 6 -6.97 -6.06 8.83
N SER A 7 -5.82 -5.45 8.54
CA SER A 7 -4.55 -6.18 8.52
C SER A 7 -4.37 -6.93 9.83
N GLN A 8 -4.18 -8.24 9.75
CA GLN A 8 -4.06 -9.13 10.90
C GLN A 8 -2.62 -9.61 10.99
N PHE A 9 -2.03 -9.51 12.16
CA PHE A 9 -0.67 -9.94 12.40
C PHE A 9 -0.61 -10.83 13.64
N ARG A 10 0.27 -11.81 13.61
CA ARG A 10 0.56 -12.63 14.79
C ARG A 10 1.45 -11.86 15.74
N VAL A 11 1.16 -11.95 17.03
CA VAL A 11 1.96 -11.31 18.09
C VAL A 11 2.35 -12.36 19.11
N CYS A 12 3.61 -12.33 19.51
CA CYS A 12 4.14 -13.21 20.55
C CYS A 12 5.07 -12.42 21.48
N TYR A 13 5.33 -12.99 22.66
CA TYR A 13 6.26 -12.45 23.65
C TYR A 13 7.53 -13.32 23.68
N ARG A 14 8.67 -12.71 23.41
CA ARG A 14 9.97 -13.41 23.42
C ARG A 14 11.04 -12.50 24.01
N ASN A 15 11.85 -13.04 24.93
CA ASN A 15 12.98 -12.31 25.53
C ASN A 15 12.59 -10.95 26.11
N GLN A 16 11.44 -10.88 26.77
CA GLN A 16 10.85 -9.65 27.35
C GLN A 16 10.44 -8.58 26.31
N ILE A 17 10.32 -8.96 25.05
CA ILE A 17 9.89 -8.07 23.95
C ILE A 17 8.60 -8.61 23.33
N ILE A 18 7.64 -7.73 23.10
CA ILE A 18 6.44 -8.05 22.31
C ILE A 18 6.82 -7.93 20.84
N ILE A 19 6.70 -9.02 20.08
CA ILE A 19 7.05 -9.09 18.66
C ILE A 19 5.78 -9.31 17.85
N MET A 20 5.52 -8.43 16.90
CA MET A 20 4.49 -8.60 15.87
C MET A 20 5.14 -9.11 14.59
N GLU A 21 4.58 -10.19 13.99
CA GLU A 21 5.02 -10.74 12.69
C GLU A 21 4.46 -9.86 11.55
N GLY A 22 4.77 -8.58 11.59
CA GLY A 22 4.43 -7.56 10.62
C GLY A 22 5.43 -6.43 10.70
N GLY A 23 5.99 -6.04 9.58
CA GLY A 23 7.00 -5.00 9.47
C GLY A 23 6.81 -4.12 8.25
N ALA A 24 7.82 -3.37 7.86
CA ALA A 24 7.75 -2.43 6.75
C ALA A 24 7.32 -3.09 5.42
N ALA A 25 7.75 -4.33 5.15
CA ALA A 25 7.32 -5.09 3.98
C ALA A 25 5.82 -5.44 3.98
N HIS A 26 5.18 -5.36 5.15
CA HIS A 26 3.73 -5.56 5.31
C HIS A 26 2.97 -4.23 5.43
N GLY A 27 3.64 -3.11 5.17
CA GLY A 27 3.06 -1.77 5.23
C GLY A 27 2.99 -1.15 6.63
N VAL A 28 3.66 -1.74 7.61
CA VAL A 28 3.80 -1.14 8.94
C VAL A 28 4.81 0.01 8.86
N THR A 29 4.40 1.21 9.27
CA THR A 29 5.21 2.43 9.12
C THR A 29 5.77 2.96 10.44
N GLY A 30 5.26 2.47 11.57
CA GLY A 30 5.63 2.94 12.90
C GLY A 30 4.94 4.25 13.32
N GLY A 31 5.45 4.85 14.39
CA GLY A 31 4.91 6.10 14.91
C GLY A 31 3.60 5.92 15.66
N GLU A 32 2.54 6.58 15.21
CA GLU A 32 1.22 6.57 15.88
C GLU A 32 0.35 5.35 15.52
N GLU A 33 0.89 4.34 14.85
CA GLU A 33 0.13 3.13 14.56
C GLU A 33 -0.27 2.42 15.84
N GLU A 34 -1.55 2.12 15.94
CA GLU A 34 -2.14 1.41 17.07
C GLU A 34 -2.73 0.08 16.61
N PHE A 35 -2.43 -0.97 17.36
CA PHE A 35 -2.91 -2.31 17.12
C PHE A 35 -3.69 -2.81 18.34
N LEU A 36 -4.84 -3.40 18.09
CA LEU A 36 -5.65 -4.07 19.11
C LEU A 36 -5.34 -5.57 19.10
N VAL A 37 -5.00 -6.09 20.25
CA VAL A 37 -4.79 -7.51 20.48
C VAL A 37 -5.89 -8.04 21.37
N SER A 38 -6.50 -9.17 21.01
CA SER A 38 -7.56 -9.78 21.79
C SER A 38 -7.34 -11.29 21.92
N ASP A 39 -7.65 -11.82 23.08
CA ASP A 39 -7.76 -13.25 23.35
C ASP A 39 -9.21 -13.74 23.40
N GLY A 40 -10.16 -12.89 23.01
CA GLY A 40 -11.60 -13.14 23.10
C GLY A 40 -12.24 -12.70 24.42
N HIS A 41 -11.45 -12.42 25.47
CA HIS A 41 -11.95 -11.97 26.79
C HIS A 41 -11.48 -10.54 27.11
N SER A 42 -10.27 -10.22 26.70
CA SER A 42 -9.63 -8.93 26.98
C SER A 42 -9.05 -8.35 25.69
N THR A 43 -9.08 -7.02 25.58
CA THR A 43 -8.49 -6.29 24.46
C THR A 43 -7.41 -5.36 24.99
N PHE A 44 -6.23 -5.42 24.37
CA PHE A 44 -5.08 -4.60 24.69
C PHE A 44 -4.68 -3.77 23.48
N SER A 45 -4.25 -2.55 23.76
CA SER A 45 -3.70 -1.67 22.74
C SER A 45 -2.18 -1.70 22.77
N LEU A 46 -1.59 -1.90 21.60
CA LEU A 46 -0.15 -1.89 21.37
C LEU A 46 0.20 -0.79 20.38
N THR A 47 1.36 -0.17 20.61
CA THR A 47 1.98 0.76 19.67
C THR A 47 3.33 0.23 19.22
N ILE A 48 3.76 0.68 18.05
CA ILE A 48 5.06 0.31 17.51
C ILE A 48 6.19 1.02 18.30
N GLU A 49 7.17 0.26 18.72
CA GLU A 49 8.42 0.79 19.25
C GLU A 49 9.50 0.87 18.17
N LYS A 50 9.62 -0.21 17.37
CA LYS A 50 10.58 -0.28 16.28
C LYS A 50 10.07 -1.14 15.15
N VAL A 51 10.25 -0.68 13.90
CA VAL A 51 9.88 -1.41 12.69
C VAL A 51 11.13 -2.02 12.07
N TYR A 52 11.02 -3.30 11.73
CA TYR A 52 11.98 -4.03 10.89
C TYR A 52 11.28 -4.46 9.59
N SER A 53 11.99 -5.11 8.68
CA SER A 53 11.42 -5.48 7.39
C SER A 53 10.20 -6.39 7.50
N PHE A 54 10.26 -7.42 8.35
CA PHE A 54 9.25 -8.47 8.43
C PHE A 54 8.59 -8.60 9.79
N TYR A 55 9.05 -7.86 10.78
CA TYR A 55 8.48 -7.86 12.12
C TYR A 55 8.61 -6.47 12.74
N SER A 56 7.89 -6.24 13.83
CA SER A 56 7.98 -5.02 14.62
C SER A 56 8.06 -5.34 16.10
N GLU A 57 8.84 -4.56 16.81
CA GLU A 57 8.84 -4.54 18.27
C GLU A 57 7.73 -3.60 18.74
N MET A 58 6.95 -4.08 19.69
CA MET A 58 5.75 -3.42 20.18
C MET A 58 5.87 -3.11 21.66
N LYS A 59 5.14 -2.10 22.09
CA LYS A 59 4.97 -1.78 23.51
C LYS A 59 3.49 -1.60 23.84
N SER A 60 3.13 -1.84 25.10
CA SER A 60 1.79 -1.55 25.60
C SER A 60 1.55 -0.05 25.60
N SER A 61 0.45 0.41 25.03
CA SER A 61 0.07 1.83 25.00
C SER A 61 -0.19 2.42 26.40
N ILE A 62 -0.52 1.57 27.37
CA ILE A 62 -0.87 1.97 28.74
C ILE A 62 0.14 1.49 29.80
N GLY A 63 1.30 0.97 29.36
CA GLY A 63 2.36 0.54 30.28
C GLY A 63 2.03 -0.70 31.12
N ILE A 64 0.97 -1.43 30.80
CA ILE A 64 0.63 -2.68 31.46
C ILE A 64 1.54 -3.80 30.96
N PRO A 65 2.04 -4.70 31.84
CA PRO A 65 2.77 -5.88 31.44
C PRO A 65 1.97 -6.73 30.45
N TRP A 66 2.68 -7.42 29.55
CA TRP A 66 2.08 -8.32 28.56
C TRP A 66 1.31 -9.45 29.26
N PRO A 67 0.00 -9.57 29.03
CA PRO A 67 -0.82 -10.54 29.78
C PRO A 67 -0.89 -11.93 29.14
N PHE A 68 -0.33 -12.10 27.94
CA PHE A 68 -0.45 -13.31 27.13
C PHE A 68 0.88 -14.08 27.07
N GLU A 69 1.54 -14.26 28.23
CA GLU A 69 2.76 -15.04 28.32
C GLU A 69 2.61 -16.40 27.62
N ASP A 70 3.60 -16.76 26.78
CA ASP A 70 3.67 -18.01 26.01
C ASP A 70 2.54 -18.25 24.99
N ARG A 71 1.67 -17.26 24.73
CA ARG A 71 0.63 -17.37 23.73
C ARG A 71 0.95 -16.56 22.48
N ILE A 72 0.49 -17.09 21.34
CA ILE A 72 0.44 -16.33 20.09
C ILE A 72 -0.98 -15.79 19.97
N VAL A 73 -1.10 -14.49 19.84
CA VAL A 73 -2.38 -13.79 19.69
C VAL A 73 -2.42 -13.03 18.37
N THR A 74 -3.59 -12.59 17.96
CA THR A 74 -3.75 -11.82 16.72
C THR A 74 -3.91 -10.34 17.04
N ALA A 75 -3.12 -9.52 16.39
CA ALA A 75 -3.27 -8.08 16.41
C ALA A 75 -4.03 -7.59 15.18
N PHE A 76 -4.89 -6.61 15.38
CA PHE A 76 -5.65 -5.93 14.34
C PHE A 76 -5.23 -4.46 14.31
N GLN A 77 -4.85 -3.96 13.15
CA GLN A 77 -4.52 -2.56 13.00
C GLN A 77 -5.77 -1.69 13.23
N LYS A 78 -5.71 -0.82 14.24
CA LYS A 78 -6.80 0.10 14.60
C LYS A 78 -6.59 1.48 13.98
N VAL A 79 -5.36 1.98 14.03
CA VAL A 79 -4.99 3.28 13.51
C VAL A 79 -3.78 3.13 12.60
N SER A 80 -3.89 3.58 11.37
CA SER A 80 -2.76 3.65 10.46
C SER A 80 -1.82 4.78 10.87
N GLY A 81 -0.52 4.57 10.75
CA GLY A 81 0.48 5.61 11.00
C GLY A 81 0.28 6.82 10.07
N GLU A 82 0.74 7.98 10.48
CA GLU A 82 0.60 9.23 9.72
C GLU A 82 1.10 9.09 8.26
N LYS A 83 2.20 8.38 8.07
CA LYS A 83 2.77 8.12 6.74
C LYS A 83 1.88 7.24 5.85
N ALA A 84 1.03 6.41 6.45
CA ALA A 84 0.11 5.53 5.72
C ALA A 84 -1.22 6.21 5.38
N ARG A 85 -1.48 7.38 5.94
CA ARG A 85 -2.68 8.16 5.64
C ARG A 85 -2.62 8.73 4.23
N LEU A 86 -3.75 8.71 3.53
CA LEU A 86 -3.89 9.35 2.23
C LEU A 86 -3.80 10.87 2.38
N ARG A 87 -2.93 11.53 1.67
CA ARG A 87 -2.80 12.98 1.69
C ARG A 87 -3.80 13.60 0.73
N LEU A 88 -4.83 14.25 1.26
CA LEU A 88 -5.91 14.87 0.50
C LEU A 88 -5.80 16.39 0.51
N TYR A 89 -5.97 17.01 -0.63
CA TYR A 89 -6.31 18.42 -0.72
C TYR A 89 -7.74 18.54 -1.23
N ILE A 90 -8.58 19.24 -0.47
CA ILE A 90 -9.96 19.50 -0.85
C ILE A 90 -10.04 20.95 -1.29
N PHE A 91 -10.41 21.16 -2.56
CA PHE A 91 -10.43 22.48 -3.17
C PHE A 91 -11.34 23.44 -2.37
N PRO A 92 -10.86 24.66 -2.03
CA PRO A 92 -11.56 25.58 -1.14
C PRO A 92 -12.64 26.37 -1.89
N ASP A 93 -13.64 25.68 -2.45
CA ASP A 93 -14.83 26.38 -2.92
C ASP A 93 -15.83 26.63 -1.75
N ALA A 94 -16.67 27.60 -1.90
CA ALA A 94 -17.44 28.17 -0.79
C ALA A 94 -18.38 27.18 -0.06
N ASN A 95 -18.73 26.03 -0.66
CA ASN A 95 -19.63 25.06 -0.06
C ASN A 95 -19.15 23.61 -0.24
N GLY A 96 -18.33 23.32 -1.22
CA GLY A 96 -17.94 21.95 -1.58
C GLY A 96 -17.04 21.32 -0.54
N ARG A 97 -16.13 22.08 0.06
CA ARG A 97 -15.21 21.58 1.08
C ARG A 97 -15.94 21.03 2.30
N ASP A 98 -16.89 21.77 2.85
CA ASP A 98 -17.61 21.35 4.06
C ASP A 98 -18.51 20.15 3.78
N VAL A 99 -19.12 20.10 2.60
CA VAL A 99 -19.92 18.96 2.15
C VAL A 99 -19.06 17.70 2.04
N ILE A 100 -17.87 17.78 1.42
CA ILE A 100 -16.93 16.67 1.30
C ILE A 100 -16.46 16.22 2.69
N LEU A 101 -16.03 17.13 3.55
CA LEU A 101 -15.55 16.81 4.90
C LEU A 101 -16.64 16.18 5.76
N SER A 102 -17.88 16.68 5.67
CA SER A 102 -19.02 16.08 6.37
C SER A 102 -19.24 14.63 5.93
N LYS A 103 -19.15 14.36 4.62
CA LYS A 103 -19.31 12.99 4.08
C LYS A 103 -18.18 12.06 4.49
N LEU A 104 -16.97 12.58 4.69
CA LEU A 104 -15.79 11.80 5.09
C LEU A 104 -15.57 11.72 6.61
N SER A 105 -16.51 12.23 7.41
CA SER A 105 -16.35 12.35 8.87
C SER A 105 -16.06 11.03 9.58
N GLU A 106 -16.66 9.94 9.11
CA GLU A 106 -16.47 8.59 9.71
C GLU A 106 -15.10 7.96 9.39
N ILE A 107 -14.45 8.42 8.32
CA ILE A 107 -13.18 7.85 7.85
C ILE A 107 -12.00 8.82 7.97
N GLN A 108 -12.10 9.85 8.79
CA GLN A 108 -11.04 10.85 8.97
C GLN A 108 -9.68 10.25 9.38
N HIS A 109 -9.69 9.09 10.01
CA HIS A 109 -8.46 8.37 10.40
C HIS A 109 -7.67 7.82 9.20
N LEU A 110 -8.27 7.71 8.00
CA LEU A 110 -7.64 7.16 6.81
C LEU A 110 -6.86 8.20 6.00
N PHE A 111 -7.09 9.49 6.24
CA PHE A 111 -6.46 10.55 5.48
C PHE A 111 -6.00 11.73 6.33
N SER A 112 -5.15 12.55 5.75
CA SER A 112 -4.73 13.84 6.29
C SER A 112 -5.03 14.93 5.27
N CYS A 113 -5.68 16.02 5.72
CA CYS A 113 -5.92 17.17 4.86
C CYS A 113 -4.67 18.02 4.72
N MET A 114 -4.24 18.26 3.49
CA MET A 114 -3.11 19.11 3.16
C MET A 114 -3.54 20.56 2.96
N ASN A 115 -2.61 21.49 3.12
CA ASN A 115 -2.85 22.90 2.92
C ASN A 115 -2.70 23.34 1.47
N THR A 116 -1.93 22.59 0.67
CA THR A 116 -1.66 22.86 -0.73
C THR A 116 -1.84 21.61 -1.59
N GLU A 117 -2.06 21.79 -2.90
CA GLU A 117 -2.17 20.69 -3.85
C GLU A 117 -0.86 19.90 -4.00
N GLU A 118 0.28 20.58 -3.90
CA GLU A 118 1.60 19.99 -4.07
C GLU A 118 1.94 18.99 -2.95
N GLU A 119 1.37 19.19 -1.76
CA GLU A 119 1.55 18.29 -0.63
C GLU A 119 0.64 17.05 -0.69
N ALA A 120 -0.42 17.12 -1.48
CA ALA A 120 -1.40 16.06 -1.59
C ALA A 120 -0.94 14.91 -2.47
N SER A 121 -1.56 13.76 -2.33
CA SER A 121 -1.51 12.65 -3.29
C SER A 121 -2.74 12.65 -4.19
N LEU A 122 -3.83 13.22 -3.69
CA LEU A 122 -5.11 13.29 -4.37
C LEU A 122 -5.82 14.62 -4.05
N VAL A 123 -6.29 15.30 -5.06
CA VAL A 123 -7.08 16.53 -4.97
C VAL A 123 -8.54 16.24 -5.27
N LEU A 124 -9.44 16.72 -4.43
CA LEU A 124 -10.88 16.54 -4.56
C LEU A 124 -11.54 17.88 -4.87
N GLN A 125 -12.44 17.87 -5.83
CA GLN A 125 -13.27 19.03 -6.13
C GLN A 125 -14.72 18.63 -6.41
N LEU A 126 -15.68 19.34 -5.81
CA LEU A 126 -17.11 19.16 -6.07
C LEU A 126 -17.52 20.01 -7.26
N ASN A 127 -18.18 19.43 -8.26
CA ASN A 127 -18.72 20.18 -9.37
C ASN A 127 -20.14 20.70 -9.09
N ALA A 128 -20.64 21.55 -9.98
CA ALA A 128 -21.98 22.13 -9.86
C ALA A 128 -23.14 21.11 -9.88
N GLN A 129 -22.88 19.90 -10.35
CA GLN A 129 -23.83 18.78 -10.38
C GLN A 129 -23.79 17.92 -9.11
N GLY A 130 -23.00 18.30 -8.10
CA GLY A 130 -22.85 17.54 -6.85
C GLY A 130 -22.03 16.25 -7.01
N ARG A 131 -21.16 16.18 -8.03
CA ARG A 131 -20.25 15.07 -8.26
C ARG A 131 -18.83 15.45 -7.90
N VAL A 132 -18.05 14.50 -7.39
CA VAL A 132 -16.66 14.72 -7.01
C VAL A 132 -15.76 14.18 -8.12
N TYR A 133 -14.83 14.98 -8.57
CA TYR A 133 -13.74 14.55 -9.42
C TYR A 133 -12.39 14.64 -8.72
N PHE A 134 -11.47 13.86 -9.21
CA PHE A 134 -10.19 13.61 -8.57
C PHE A 134 -9.05 13.97 -9.50
N THR A 135 -8.11 14.77 -9.00
CA THR A 135 -6.82 14.98 -9.64
C THR A 135 -5.75 14.26 -8.85
N VAL A 136 -4.98 13.41 -9.53
CA VAL A 136 -3.87 12.69 -8.92
C VAL A 136 -2.64 13.58 -8.98
N THR A 137 -1.96 13.77 -7.86
CA THR A 137 -0.77 14.63 -7.74
C THR A 137 0.47 13.86 -7.31
N ASP A 138 0.33 12.61 -6.85
CA ASP A 138 1.46 11.78 -6.44
C ASP A 138 2.43 11.54 -7.62
N PRO A 139 3.71 11.99 -7.51
CA PRO A 139 4.69 11.85 -8.60
C PRO A 139 4.95 10.40 -9.03
N ARG A 140 4.75 9.43 -8.13
CA ARG A 140 4.91 8.00 -8.44
C ARG A 140 3.86 7.51 -9.43
N VAL A 141 2.71 8.17 -9.47
CA VAL A 141 1.59 7.87 -10.36
C VAL A 141 1.64 8.78 -11.59
N THR A 142 1.79 10.09 -11.38
CA THR A 142 1.72 11.09 -12.45
C THR A 142 2.85 10.97 -13.47
N ARG A 143 4.04 10.51 -13.08
CA ARG A 143 5.14 10.24 -14.02
C ARG A 143 4.80 9.20 -15.10
N HIS A 144 3.76 8.39 -14.89
CA HIS A 144 3.24 7.42 -15.84
C HIS A 144 2.08 7.95 -16.69
N GLY A 145 1.81 9.25 -16.63
CA GLY A 145 0.86 9.94 -17.50
C GLY A 145 -0.57 10.01 -16.96
N LEU A 146 -0.80 9.58 -15.72
CA LEU A 146 -2.12 9.66 -15.11
C LEU A 146 -2.22 10.85 -14.16
N PHE A 147 -3.06 11.82 -14.51
CA PHE A 147 -3.24 13.05 -13.74
C PHE A 147 -4.65 13.21 -13.15
N LYS A 148 -5.60 12.40 -13.57
CA LYS A 148 -6.99 12.43 -13.05
C LYS A 148 -7.63 11.07 -13.22
N LEU A 149 -8.61 10.76 -12.40
CA LEU A 149 -9.47 9.60 -12.62
C LEU A 149 -10.45 9.91 -13.76
N ASP A 150 -10.76 8.90 -14.57
CA ASP A 150 -11.54 9.08 -15.80
C ASP A 150 -12.98 9.54 -15.58
N GLN A 151 -13.53 9.30 -14.40
CA GLN A 151 -14.91 9.60 -14.08
C GLN A 151 -15.05 10.37 -12.78
N ASP A 152 -15.91 11.39 -12.80
CA ASP A 152 -16.43 11.98 -11.58
C ASP A 152 -17.48 11.05 -10.95
N ILE A 153 -17.55 11.03 -9.64
CA ILE A 153 -18.41 10.11 -8.88
C ILE A 153 -19.51 10.87 -8.12
N PRO A 154 -20.67 10.22 -7.88
CA PRO A 154 -21.64 10.74 -6.92
C PRO A 154 -21.01 10.87 -5.53
N LEU A 155 -21.40 11.91 -4.80
CA LEU A 155 -20.91 12.17 -3.45
C LEU A 155 -21.14 10.98 -2.51
N ASP A 156 -22.20 10.19 -2.72
CA ASP A 156 -22.50 9.01 -1.92
C ASP A 156 -21.48 7.87 -2.06
N ASN A 157 -20.74 7.85 -3.16
CA ASN A 157 -19.69 6.86 -3.38
C ASN A 157 -18.30 7.34 -2.92
N LEU A 158 -18.20 8.57 -2.40
CA LEU A 158 -16.92 9.19 -2.07
C LEU A 158 -16.13 8.36 -1.05
N GLU A 159 -16.79 7.88 0.00
CA GLU A 159 -16.13 7.11 1.05
C GLU A 159 -15.45 5.86 0.50
N SER A 160 -16.14 5.10 -0.37
CA SER A 160 -15.57 3.88 -0.95
C SER A 160 -14.36 4.16 -1.83
N VAL A 161 -14.36 5.27 -2.57
CA VAL A 161 -13.22 5.68 -3.39
C VAL A 161 -12.03 6.12 -2.53
N ILE A 162 -12.28 6.86 -1.44
CA ILE A 162 -11.21 7.28 -0.52
C ILE A 162 -10.59 6.05 0.17
N ARG A 163 -11.38 5.06 0.57
CA ARG A 163 -10.86 3.80 1.12
C ARG A 163 -9.97 3.07 0.11
N ALA A 164 -10.43 2.93 -1.14
CA ALA A 164 -9.65 2.30 -2.20
C ALA A 164 -8.36 3.08 -2.49
N ALA A 165 -8.43 4.41 -2.58
CA ALA A 165 -7.27 5.26 -2.79
C ALA A 165 -6.26 5.19 -1.62
N GLN A 166 -6.73 5.14 -0.38
CA GLN A 166 -5.87 4.96 0.79
C GLN A 166 -5.16 3.60 0.74
N HIS A 167 -5.87 2.53 0.44
CA HIS A 167 -5.32 1.20 0.28
C HIS A 167 -4.26 1.15 -0.83
N TYR A 168 -4.56 1.74 -1.99
CA TYR A 168 -3.63 1.89 -3.11
C TYR A 168 -2.33 2.62 -2.70
N HIS A 169 -2.46 3.81 -2.10
CA HIS A 169 -1.30 4.59 -1.66
C HIS A 169 -0.53 3.92 -0.53
N TRP A 170 -1.22 3.22 0.37
CA TRP A 170 -0.57 2.45 1.41
C TRP A 170 0.33 1.36 0.83
N HIS A 171 -0.12 0.62 -0.19
CA HIS A 171 0.71 -0.37 -0.88
C HIS A 171 1.89 0.27 -1.63
N LEU A 172 1.72 1.48 -2.20
CA LEU A 172 2.83 2.21 -2.83
C LEU A 172 3.94 2.62 -1.84
N LEU A 173 3.61 2.71 -0.54
CA LEU A 173 4.55 3.06 0.52
C LEU A 173 5.29 1.85 1.10
N ARG A 174 4.90 0.64 0.71
CA ARG A 174 5.55 -0.58 1.22
C ARG A 174 6.98 -0.65 0.72
N GLU A 175 7.91 -0.58 1.65
CA GLU A 175 9.33 -0.65 1.39
C GLU A 175 9.97 -1.73 2.28
N ASN A 176 11.01 -2.35 1.77
CA ASN A 176 11.85 -3.19 2.61
C ASN A 176 13.11 -2.40 2.99
N PRO A 177 13.21 -1.87 4.22
CA PRO A 177 14.35 -1.05 4.64
C PRO A 177 15.69 -1.81 4.65
N ASP A 178 15.67 -3.14 4.76
CA ASP A 178 16.88 -3.96 4.64
C ASP A 178 17.37 -4.06 3.18
N PHE A 179 16.54 -3.66 2.23
CA PHE A 179 16.82 -3.53 0.81
C PHE A 179 17.07 -2.08 0.40
N SER A 180 17.66 -1.26 1.27
CA SER A 180 18.11 0.07 0.84
C SER A 180 19.22 -0.09 -0.19
N PHE A 181 18.87 0.10 -1.45
CA PHE A 181 19.74 0.01 -2.62
C PHE A 181 20.90 1.02 -2.60
N SER A 182 20.89 1.95 -1.65
CA SER A 182 21.84 3.07 -1.61
C SER A 182 23.27 2.69 -1.16
N ASN A 183 23.48 1.54 -0.53
CA ASN A 183 24.79 1.22 0.06
C ASN A 183 25.41 -0.13 -0.36
N ASN A 184 24.78 -0.93 -1.20
CA ASN A 184 25.30 -2.23 -1.58
C ASN A 184 25.13 -2.53 -3.08
N THR A 185 25.98 -1.93 -3.89
CA THR A 185 26.09 -2.10 -5.34
C THR A 185 26.23 -3.56 -5.83
N ARG A 186 26.35 -4.53 -4.92
CA ARG A 186 26.52 -5.95 -5.28
C ARG A 186 25.23 -6.78 -5.29
N LEU A 187 24.18 -6.38 -4.60
CA LEU A 187 22.90 -7.11 -4.59
C LEU A 187 22.04 -6.73 -5.82
N ASP A 188 22.13 -5.48 -6.25
CA ASP A 188 21.27 -4.90 -7.29
C ASP A 188 21.41 -5.61 -8.64
N SER A 189 22.59 -6.16 -8.95
CA SER A 189 22.82 -6.89 -10.20
C SER A 189 22.44 -8.38 -10.14
N LYS A 190 22.12 -8.91 -8.95
CA LYS A 190 21.84 -10.34 -8.76
C LYS A 190 20.37 -10.71 -8.72
N VAL A 191 19.49 -9.72 -8.50
CA VAL A 191 18.04 -9.91 -8.59
C VAL A 191 17.54 -9.15 -9.79
N THR A 192 17.07 -9.86 -10.81
CA THR A 192 16.62 -9.27 -12.07
C THR A 192 15.17 -9.64 -12.33
N LEU A 193 14.47 -8.75 -13.03
CA LEU A 193 13.13 -8.93 -13.50
C LEU A 193 13.14 -8.88 -15.03
N ASP A 194 12.75 -9.95 -15.66
CA ASP A 194 12.64 -10.06 -17.12
C ASP A 194 11.15 -10.03 -17.51
N PHE A 195 10.80 -9.17 -18.47
CA PHE A 195 9.44 -9.01 -18.95
C PHE A 195 9.32 -9.61 -20.35
N TYR A 196 8.35 -10.50 -20.56
CA TYR A 196 8.17 -11.26 -21.78
C TYR A 196 6.81 -11.01 -22.42
N LYS A 197 6.76 -11.06 -23.76
CA LYS A 197 5.54 -11.35 -24.49
C LYS A 197 5.34 -12.87 -24.50
N LEU A 198 4.11 -13.30 -24.25
CA LEU A 198 3.76 -14.72 -24.17
C LEU A 198 2.88 -15.12 -25.36
N ARG A 199 2.93 -16.40 -25.69
CA ARG A 199 2.04 -17.04 -26.66
C ARG A 199 1.38 -18.24 -26.01
N GLN A 200 0.10 -18.37 -26.20
CA GLN A 200 -0.61 -19.58 -25.78
C GLN A 200 -0.38 -20.70 -26.79
N THR A 201 0.09 -21.84 -26.29
CA THR A 201 0.30 -23.08 -27.05
C THR A 201 -0.53 -24.19 -26.42
N GLY A 202 -1.77 -24.37 -26.93
CA GLY A 202 -2.72 -25.29 -26.31
C GLY A 202 -3.10 -24.86 -24.90
N ILE A 203 -2.82 -25.72 -23.91
CA ILE A 203 -3.06 -25.44 -22.47
C ILE A 203 -1.87 -24.76 -21.78
N PHE A 204 -0.75 -24.60 -22.47
CA PHE A 204 0.47 -24.00 -21.93
C PHE A 204 0.66 -22.57 -22.45
N VAL A 205 1.44 -21.81 -21.71
CA VAL A 205 1.87 -20.46 -22.09
C VAL A 205 3.39 -20.43 -22.10
N GLU A 206 3.97 -20.00 -23.21
CA GLU A 206 5.41 -19.91 -23.36
C GLU A 206 5.88 -18.51 -23.76
N SER A 207 7.12 -18.14 -23.42
CA SER A 207 7.70 -16.86 -23.80
C SER A 207 8.02 -16.85 -25.31
N ILE A 208 7.78 -15.73 -25.98
CA ILE A 208 8.14 -15.51 -27.38
C ILE A 208 9.52 -14.85 -27.41
N GLY A 209 10.55 -15.65 -27.68
CA GLY A 209 11.91 -15.13 -27.88
C GLY A 209 12.57 -14.56 -26.62
N CYS A 210 13.34 -13.50 -26.81
CA CYS A 210 14.04 -12.82 -25.70
C CYS A 210 13.09 -11.93 -24.90
N PRO A 211 13.45 -11.59 -23.63
CA PRO A 211 12.70 -10.60 -22.88
C PRO A 211 12.55 -9.29 -23.64
N ILE A 212 11.34 -8.74 -23.66
CA ILE A 212 11.07 -7.40 -24.23
C ILE A 212 11.89 -6.36 -23.46
N LYS A 213 12.01 -6.54 -22.15
CA LYS A 213 12.76 -5.67 -21.26
C LYS A 213 13.37 -6.48 -20.11
N LYS A 214 14.60 -6.10 -19.76
CA LYS A 214 15.27 -6.57 -18.55
C LYS A 214 15.40 -5.40 -17.59
N ALA A 215 15.11 -5.65 -16.34
CA ALA A 215 15.26 -4.68 -15.27
C ALA A 215 16.05 -5.28 -14.11
N ILE A 216 16.75 -4.43 -13.40
CA ILE A 216 17.30 -4.72 -12.09
C ILE A 216 16.24 -4.31 -11.08
N VAL A 217 15.98 -5.15 -10.08
CA VAL A 217 15.01 -4.81 -9.02
C VAL A 217 15.43 -3.50 -8.35
N GLY A 218 14.50 -2.58 -8.17
CA GLY A 218 14.74 -1.22 -7.65
C GLY A 218 14.94 -0.15 -8.71
N GLN A 219 14.97 -0.52 -10.00
CA GLN A 219 14.97 0.45 -11.09
C GLN A 219 13.58 0.60 -11.70
N ASP A 220 13.18 1.84 -11.92
CA ASP A 220 11.98 2.13 -12.70
C ASP A 220 12.20 1.78 -14.16
N VAL A 221 11.35 0.92 -14.68
CA VAL A 221 11.39 0.48 -16.05
C VAL A 221 10.05 0.67 -16.72
N ILE A 222 10.04 1.44 -17.81
CA ILE A 222 8.84 1.63 -18.61
C ILE A 222 8.82 0.58 -19.73
N VAL A 223 7.74 -0.18 -19.79
CA VAL A 223 7.46 -1.14 -20.86
C VAL A 223 6.18 -0.74 -21.55
N LYS A 224 6.23 -0.56 -22.87
CA LYS A 224 5.03 -0.33 -23.67
C LYS A 224 4.39 -1.68 -23.98
N VAL A 225 3.15 -1.85 -23.58
CA VAL A 225 2.35 -3.06 -23.83
C VAL A 225 1.18 -2.74 -24.75
N VAL A 226 0.72 -3.75 -25.47
CA VAL A 226 -0.52 -3.67 -26.25
C VAL A 226 -1.63 -4.22 -25.35
N ALA A 227 -2.57 -3.37 -24.98
CA ALA A 227 -3.74 -3.74 -24.18
C ALA A 227 -4.84 -4.26 -25.12
N ASP A 228 -4.77 -5.53 -25.47
CA ASP A 228 -5.79 -6.25 -26.22
C ASP A 228 -6.11 -7.59 -25.50
N ASN A 229 -7.18 -8.24 -25.92
CA ASN A 229 -7.61 -9.50 -25.31
C ASN A 229 -6.81 -10.73 -25.79
N THR A 230 -5.80 -10.54 -26.65
CA THR A 230 -5.07 -11.61 -27.33
C THR A 230 -3.59 -11.67 -26.96
N THR A 231 -3.04 -10.57 -26.48
CA THR A 231 -1.63 -10.46 -26.14
C THR A 231 -1.41 -10.71 -24.65
N TRP A 232 -0.61 -11.71 -24.36
CA TRP A 232 -0.25 -12.07 -22.98
C TRP A 232 1.15 -11.62 -22.67
N TYR A 233 1.37 -11.26 -21.41
CA TYR A 233 2.68 -10.87 -20.90
C TYR A 233 3.00 -11.66 -19.65
N GLY A 234 4.29 -11.84 -19.39
CA GLY A 234 4.77 -12.56 -18.22
C GLY A 234 5.99 -11.87 -17.63
N ILE A 235 6.17 -12.07 -16.34
CA ILE A 235 7.29 -11.57 -15.57
C ILE A 235 8.06 -12.78 -15.03
N GLU A 236 9.37 -12.77 -15.20
CA GLU A 236 10.28 -13.74 -14.60
C GLU A 236 11.20 -13.02 -13.63
N LEU A 237 11.13 -13.39 -12.37
CA LEU A 237 12.04 -12.90 -11.33
C LEU A 237 13.19 -13.89 -11.14
N LYS A 238 14.42 -13.43 -11.30
CA LYS A 238 15.62 -14.23 -11.12
C LYS A 238 16.41 -13.79 -9.90
N ASN A 239 16.55 -14.68 -8.93
CA ASN A 239 17.41 -14.49 -7.78
C ASN A 239 18.74 -15.26 -8.01
N LYS A 240 19.81 -14.52 -8.25
CA LYS A 240 21.18 -15.07 -8.39
C LYS A 240 22.00 -14.90 -7.11
N THR A 241 21.35 -14.57 -5.99
CA THR A 241 21.99 -14.50 -4.69
C THR A 241 22.01 -15.88 -4.03
N ASN A 242 22.75 -16.01 -2.95
CA ASN A 242 22.75 -17.19 -2.09
C ASN A 242 21.73 -17.11 -0.93
N LYS A 243 20.83 -16.11 -0.95
CA LYS A 243 19.79 -15.90 0.05
C LYS A 243 18.43 -16.14 -0.55
N PRO A 244 17.50 -16.80 0.13
CA PRO A 244 16.11 -16.89 -0.32
C PRO A 244 15.44 -15.53 -0.19
N PHE A 245 14.55 -15.21 -1.13
CA PHE A 245 13.66 -14.05 -1.08
C PHE A 245 12.22 -14.50 -1.25
N TYR A 246 11.31 -13.79 -0.62
CA TYR A 246 9.87 -13.95 -0.78
C TYR A 246 9.36 -12.74 -1.56
N PRO A 247 9.13 -12.87 -2.88
CA PRO A 247 8.66 -11.76 -3.70
C PRO A 247 7.18 -11.52 -3.46
N TYR A 248 6.80 -10.25 -3.44
CA TYR A 248 5.43 -9.80 -3.57
C TYR A 248 5.31 -9.03 -4.88
N LEU A 249 4.30 -9.35 -5.67
CA LEU A 249 4.02 -8.68 -6.93
C LEU A 249 2.65 -8.01 -6.84
N PHE A 250 2.64 -6.70 -7.01
CA PHE A 250 1.41 -5.91 -7.03
C PHE A 250 1.20 -5.32 -8.41
N PHE A 251 0.00 -5.45 -8.93
CA PHE A 251 -0.43 -4.73 -10.11
C PHE A 251 -1.26 -3.53 -9.68
N PHE A 252 -0.74 -2.34 -9.94
CA PHE A 252 -1.40 -1.07 -9.67
C PHE A 252 -2.07 -0.58 -10.95
N ASP A 253 -3.41 -0.57 -10.96
CA ASP A 253 -4.17 0.07 -12.03
C ASP A 253 -4.35 1.54 -11.67
N ASN A 254 -3.62 2.39 -12.38
CA ASN A 254 -3.65 3.82 -12.11
C ASN A 254 -4.95 4.48 -12.60
N SER A 255 -5.74 3.82 -13.46
CA SER A 255 -6.95 4.42 -14.03
C SER A 255 -8.10 4.53 -13.03
N ASP A 256 -8.15 3.63 -12.06
CA ASP A 256 -9.19 3.56 -11.04
C ASP A 256 -8.65 3.43 -9.60
N LEU A 257 -7.34 3.49 -9.42
CA LEU A 257 -6.63 3.28 -8.16
C LEU A 257 -6.91 1.89 -7.56
N SER A 258 -7.15 0.88 -8.39
CA SER A 258 -7.27 -0.49 -7.92
C SER A 258 -5.90 -1.17 -7.82
N ILE A 259 -5.84 -2.20 -6.97
CA ILE A 259 -4.67 -3.01 -6.77
C ILE A 259 -5.05 -4.49 -6.80
N ARG A 260 -4.20 -5.30 -7.43
CA ARG A 260 -4.34 -6.76 -7.48
C ARG A 260 -3.02 -7.39 -7.03
N GLU A 261 -3.12 -8.40 -6.17
CA GLU A 261 -2.02 -9.23 -5.71
C GLU A 261 -1.90 -10.49 -6.57
#